data_7a6a3e79c1a4829ed2407bacc6c8c9ca
#
_entry.id   7a6a3e79c1a4829ed2407bacc6c8c9ca
#
_cell.length_a   1.000
_cell.length_b   1.000
_cell.length_c   1.000
_cell.angle_alpha   90.00
_cell.angle_beta   90.00
_cell.angle_gamma   90.00
#
_symmetry.space_group_name_H-M   'P 1'
#
loop_
_entity.id
_entity.type
_entity.pdbx_description
1 polymer ?
#
loop_
_entity_poly.entity_id
_entity_poly.type
_entity_poly.pdbx_seq_one_letter_code
_entity_poly.pdbx_strand_id
1 'polypeptide(L)'
;MLLTEVNKLRLLSFEQRPEILLVRVLLLSFLSIWIYGFLLTIITSTDNLISKFLLSRIYSTVCHQESVKCISIGSINMLVCSRCAGIYIGGLIAGLFSLLVTLPEINKKILILSTIPLTMDVFFTFTGVYSYTKSIAFSTGLAFGSIIYLLIISELENLFSNKL
;
A
#
# COMPACT_ATOMS: atom_id res chain seq x y z
N MET A 1 -2.94 -15.01 -31.60
CA MET A 1 -3.26 -13.62 -31.26
C MET A 1 -2.95 -13.28 -29.79
N LEU A 2 -3.36 -14.06 -28.80
CA LEU A 2 -3.01 -13.84 -27.37
C LEU A 2 -1.50 -13.97 -27.06
N LEU A 3 -0.80 -14.91 -27.67
CA LEU A 3 0.64 -15.12 -27.45
C LEU A 3 1.54 -14.00 -28.02
N THR A 4 1.10 -13.31 -29.06
CA THR A 4 1.78 -12.15 -29.63
C THR A 4 1.68 -10.92 -28.72
N GLU A 5 0.55 -10.71 -28.05
CA GLU A 5 0.37 -9.63 -27.07
C GLU A 5 1.20 -9.90 -25.78
N VAL A 6 1.23 -11.14 -25.31
CA VAL A 6 2.06 -11.53 -24.14
C VAL A 6 3.56 -11.36 -24.43
N ASN A 7 4.01 -11.70 -25.65
CA ASN A 7 5.41 -11.48 -26.04
C ASN A 7 5.74 -9.99 -26.22
N LYS A 8 4.80 -9.18 -26.70
CA LYS A 8 4.97 -7.74 -26.82
C LYS A 8 5.07 -7.07 -25.44
N LEU A 9 4.26 -7.53 -24.47
CA LEU A 9 4.35 -7.10 -23.07
C LEU A 9 5.69 -7.52 -22.43
N ARG A 10 6.21 -8.69 -22.76
CA ARG A 10 7.48 -9.19 -22.24
C ARG A 10 8.70 -8.44 -22.80
N LEU A 11 8.65 -7.99 -24.05
CA LEU A 11 9.71 -7.21 -24.69
C LEU A 11 9.74 -5.76 -24.21
N LEU A 12 8.59 -5.17 -23.83
CA LEU A 12 8.51 -3.82 -23.27
C LEU A 12 9.08 -3.73 -21.85
N SER A 13 9.14 -4.85 -21.10
CA SER A 13 9.71 -4.86 -19.75
C SER A 13 11.24 -4.78 -19.69
N PHE A 14 11.93 -5.00 -20.79
CA PHE A 14 13.41 -5.04 -20.81
C PHE A 14 14.08 -3.69 -21.13
N GLU A 15 13.32 -2.70 -21.60
CA GLU A 15 13.83 -1.37 -21.97
C GLU A 15 13.39 -0.27 -20.97
N GLN A 16 13.35 -0.62 -19.69
CA GLN A 16 13.09 0.39 -18.66
C GLN A 16 14.32 1.30 -18.54
N ARG A 17 14.11 2.59 -18.79
CA ARG A 17 15.14 3.61 -18.55
C ARG A 17 15.65 3.49 -17.11
N PRO A 18 16.95 3.49 -16.86
CA PRO A 18 17.53 3.28 -15.52
C PRO A 18 16.99 4.27 -14.48
N GLU A 19 16.61 5.46 -14.91
CA GLU A 19 16.02 6.50 -14.05
C GLU A 19 14.66 6.10 -13.48
N ILE A 20 13.79 5.51 -14.32
CA ILE A 20 12.47 5.03 -13.91
C ILE A 20 12.61 3.86 -12.92
N LEU A 21 13.52 2.93 -13.20
CA LEU A 21 13.82 1.82 -12.32
C LEU A 21 14.32 2.30 -10.95
N LEU A 22 15.19 3.30 -10.94
CA LEU A 22 15.71 3.90 -9.72
C LEU A 22 14.57 4.50 -8.87
N VAL A 23 13.66 5.24 -9.49
CA VAL A 23 12.49 5.81 -8.79
C VAL A 23 11.61 4.71 -8.18
N ARG A 24 11.33 3.64 -8.93
CA ARG A 24 10.55 2.50 -8.43
C ARG A 24 11.21 1.84 -7.23
N VAL A 25 12.52 1.59 -7.31
CA VAL A 25 13.30 0.97 -6.23
C VAL A 25 13.34 1.88 -4.99
N LEU A 26 13.52 3.19 -5.16
CA LEU A 26 13.52 4.14 -4.04
C LEU A 26 12.16 4.18 -3.33
N LEU A 27 11.05 4.24 -4.09
CA LEU A 27 9.70 4.23 -3.51
C LEU A 27 9.41 2.92 -2.77
N LEU A 28 9.80 1.78 -3.35
CA LEU A 28 9.65 0.49 -2.70
C LEU A 28 10.48 0.37 -1.43
N SER A 29 11.72 0.84 -1.45
CA SER A 29 12.61 0.83 -0.28
C SER A 29 12.01 1.67 0.85
N PHE A 30 11.53 2.87 0.53
CA PHE A 30 10.87 3.74 1.51
C PHE A 30 9.62 3.08 2.11
N LEU A 31 8.76 2.50 1.25
CA LEU A 31 7.56 1.81 1.70
C LEU A 31 7.87 0.56 2.53
N SER A 32 8.93 -0.18 2.18
CA SER A 32 9.38 -1.36 2.94
C SER A 32 9.90 -0.98 4.33
N ILE A 33 10.67 0.11 4.44
CA ILE A 33 11.15 0.65 5.72
C ILE A 33 9.96 1.09 6.58
N TRP A 34 8.98 1.75 5.96
CA TRP A 34 7.76 2.17 6.64
C TRP A 34 6.97 0.97 7.20
N ILE A 35 6.77 -0.06 6.38
CA ILE A 35 6.09 -1.30 6.79
C ILE A 35 6.85 -2.00 7.92
N TYR A 36 8.17 -2.11 7.78
CA TYR A 36 9.02 -2.69 8.80
C TYR A 36 8.85 -1.99 10.16
N GLY A 37 8.77 -0.65 10.17
CA GLY A 37 8.60 0.13 11.39
C GLY A 37 7.34 -0.22 12.19
N PHE A 38 6.18 -0.41 11.56
CA PHE A 38 4.98 -0.79 12.32
C PHE A 38 4.90 -2.30 12.63
N LEU A 39 5.61 -3.14 11.87
CA LEU A 39 5.75 -4.56 12.19
C LEU A 39 6.76 -4.81 13.31
N LEU A 40 7.72 -3.89 13.49
CA LEU A 40 8.80 -4.04 14.47
C LEU A 40 8.27 -4.30 15.88
N THR A 41 7.17 -3.66 16.28
CA THR A 41 6.55 -3.85 17.59
C THR A 41 6.01 -5.25 17.83
N ILE A 42 5.68 -5.98 16.77
CA ILE A 42 5.21 -7.37 16.86
C ILE A 42 6.40 -8.33 16.81
N ILE A 43 7.37 -8.05 15.92
CA ILE A 43 8.53 -8.94 15.70
C ILE A 43 9.50 -8.90 16.89
N THR A 44 9.76 -7.70 17.39
CA THR A 44 10.60 -7.53 18.56
C THR A 44 9.71 -7.30 19.76
N SER A 45 9.60 -8.29 20.65
CA SER A 45 9.00 -8.12 21.98
C SER A 45 9.85 -7.19 22.86
N THR A 46 10.43 -6.16 22.24
CA THR A 46 11.41 -5.27 22.88
C THR A 46 10.72 -4.43 23.94
N ASP A 47 11.15 -4.62 25.18
CA ASP A 47 10.75 -3.84 26.36
C ASP A 47 11.27 -2.38 26.32
N ASN A 48 11.84 -1.95 25.19
CA ASN A 48 12.30 -0.58 25.01
C ASN A 48 11.09 0.37 24.86
N LEU A 49 10.66 0.87 26.00
CA LEU A 49 9.54 1.81 26.12
C LEU A 49 9.72 3.04 25.21
N ILE A 50 10.96 3.51 25.06
CA ILE A 50 11.31 4.68 24.24
C ILE A 50 11.03 4.43 22.74
N SER A 51 11.47 3.29 22.21
CA SER A 51 11.24 2.98 20.79
C SER A 51 9.76 2.79 20.46
N LYS A 52 9.02 2.12 21.35
CA LYS A 52 7.55 1.99 21.21
C LYS A 52 6.87 3.35 21.25
N PHE A 53 7.27 4.23 22.16
CA PHE A 53 6.69 5.57 22.27
C PHE A 53 6.96 6.41 21.01
N LEU A 54 8.19 6.43 20.52
CA LEU A 54 8.57 7.18 19.31
C LEU A 54 7.83 6.65 18.07
N LEU A 55 7.83 5.34 17.86
CA LEU A 55 7.12 4.72 16.75
C LEU A 55 5.61 5.00 16.84
N SER A 56 4.99 4.81 18.00
CA SER A 56 3.58 5.14 18.20
C SER A 56 3.29 6.60 17.85
N ARG A 57 4.16 7.52 18.22
CA ARG A 57 4.00 8.94 17.90
C ARG A 57 4.08 9.23 16.39
N ILE A 58 5.02 8.58 15.68
CA ILE A 58 5.15 8.70 14.23
C ILE A 58 3.89 8.15 13.53
N TYR A 59 3.46 6.94 13.88
CA TYR A 59 2.29 6.33 13.23
C TYR A 59 0.96 6.94 13.65
N SER A 60 0.88 7.64 14.80
CA SER A 60 -0.33 8.37 15.20
C SER A 60 -0.67 9.54 14.28
N THR A 61 0.28 10.04 13.49
CA THR A 61 0.03 11.09 12.50
C THR A 61 -0.77 10.60 11.29
N VAL A 62 -0.71 9.30 10.99
CA VAL A 62 -1.35 8.69 9.82
C VAL A 62 -2.47 7.70 10.17
N CYS A 63 -2.55 7.26 11.43
CA CYS A 63 -3.54 6.31 11.89
C CYS A 63 -3.97 6.60 13.33
N HIS A 64 -5.28 6.52 13.61
CA HIS A 64 -5.85 6.73 14.96
C HIS A 64 -5.44 5.66 15.98
N GLN A 65 -4.81 4.57 15.57
CA GLN A 65 -4.30 3.49 16.43
C GLN A 65 -5.34 2.90 17.40
N GLU A 66 -6.62 2.92 17.02
CA GLU A 66 -7.69 2.37 17.86
C GLU A 66 -7.50 0.86 18.02
N SER A 67 -7.27 0.41 19.25
CA SER A 67 -6.87 -0.96 19.57
C SER A 67 -7.83 -2.03 19.03
N VAL A 68 -9.14 -1.74 19.04
CA VAL A 68 -10.20 -2.63 18.51
C VAL A 68 -10.04 -2.85 17.01
N LYS A 69 -9.57 -1.84 16.27
CA LYS A 69 -9.40 -1.86 14.80
C LYS A 69 -8.00 -2.32 14.37
N CYS A 70 -7.06 -2.42 15.30
CA CYS A 70 -5.71 -2.90 15.00
C CYS A 70 -5.66 -4.44 14.97
N ILE A 71 -4.74 -4.97 14.16
CA ILE A 71 -4.43 -6.40 14.20
C ILE A 71 -3.63 -6.66 15.46
N SER A 72 -4.02 -7.67 16.22
CA SER A 72 -3.36 -8.07 17.47
C SER A 72 -2.80 -9.49 17.32
N ILE A 73 -1.58 -9.69 17.78
CA ILE A 73 -0.97 -11.02 17.91
C ILE A 73 -0.63 -11.21 19.39
N GLY A 74 -1.35 -12.10 20.04
CA GLY A 74 -1.31 -12.24 21.51
C GLY A 74 -1.80 -10.95 22.21
N SER A 75 -0.97 -10.39 23.09
CA SER A 75 -1.25 -9.15 23.83
C SER A 75 -0.74 -7.87 23.14
N ILE A 76 -0.07 -8.00 21.98
CA ILE A 76 0.56 -6.88 21.27
C ILE A 76 -0.30 -6.47 20.10
N ASN A 77 -0.63 -5.17 20.03
CA ASN A 77 -1.34 -4.56 18.91
C ASN A 77 -0.34 -3.94 17.92
N MET A 78 -0.66 -4.05 16.62
CA MET A 78 0.03 -3.28 15.58
C MET A 78 -0.15 -1.79 15.81
N LEU A 79 0.86 -1.00 15.39
CA LEU A 79 0.83 0.47 15.47
C LEU A 79 -0.11 1.12 14.44
N VAL A 80 -0.70 0.34 13.56
CA VAL A 80 -1.65 0.80 12.54
C VAL A 80 -2.88 -0.09 12.53
N CYS A 81 -4.04 0.48 12.19
CA CYS A 81 -5.28 -0.28 12.04
C CYS A 81 -5.23 -1.21 10.82
N SER A 82 -6.09 -2.23 10.79
CA SER A 82 -6.15 -3.22 9.72
C SER A 82 -6.27 -2.60 8.33
N ARG A 83 -7.05 -1.53 8.18
CA ARG A 83 -7.22 -0.82 6.91
C ARG A 83 -5.93 -0.16 6.44
N CYS A 84 -5.24 0.59 7.31
CA CYS A 84 -3.96 1.21 6.99
C CYS A 84 -2.89 0.18 6.67
N ALA A 85 -2.83 -0.91 7.42
CA ALA A 85 -1.94 -2.04 7.14
C ALA A 85 -2.21 -2.60 5.73
N GLY A 86 -3.48 -2.80 5.36
CA GLY A 86 -3.88 -3.21 4.02
C GLY A 86 -3.38 -2.26 2.93
N ILE A 87 -3.57 -0.95 3.12
CA ILE A 87 -3.13 0.08 2.15
C ILE A 87 -1.62 -0.01 1.90
N TYR A 88 -0.81 -0.07 2.95
CA TYR A 88 0.65 -0.15 2.80
C TYR A 88 1.11 -1.47 2.18
N ILE A 89 0.54 -2.59 2.62
CA ILE A 89 0.87 -3.92 2.07
C ILE A 89 0.41 -4.03 0.61
N GLY A 90 -0.76 -3.51 0.28
CA GLY A 90 -1.26 -3.45 -1.10
C GLY A 90 -0.32 -2.65 -2.01
N GLY A 91 0.13 -1.49 -1.54
CA GLY A 91 1.13 -0.68 -2.24
C GLY A 91 2.45 -1.43 -2.45
N LEU A 92 2.93 -2.16 -1.43
CA LEU A 92 4.16 -2.97 -1.55
C LEU A 92 4.01 -4.09 -2.60
N ILE A 93 2.91 -4.83 -2.57
CA ILE A 93 2.64 -5.89 -3.54
C ILE A 93 2.57 -5.33 -4.95
N ALA A 94 1.82 -4.25 -5.16
CA ALA A 94 1.71 -3.59 -6.45
C ALA A 94 3.06 -3.05 -6.94
N GLY A 95 3.87 -2.52 -6.02
CA GLY A 95 5.21 -2.05 -6.31
C GLY A 95 6.15 -3.15 -6.75
N LEU A 96 6.15 -4.30 -6.07
CA LEU A 96 6.91 -5.47 -6.49
C LEU A 96 6.48 -5.96 -7.89
N PHE A 97 5.16 -6.01 -8.14
CA PHE A 97 4.64 -6.34 -9.47
C PHE A 97 5.10 -5.33 -10.53
N SER A 98 5.16 -4.05 -10.20
CA SER A 98 5.59 -3.00 -11.13
C SER A 98 7.05 -3.11 -11.55
N LEU A 99 7.90 -3.80 -10.77
CA LEU A 99 9.29 -4.10 -11.18
C LEU A 99 9.37 -5.20 -12.22
N LEU A 100 8.40 -6.13 -12.21
CA LEU A 100 8.39 -7.30 -13.08
C LEU A 100 7.66 -7.05 -14.41
N VAL A 101 6.68 -6.16 -14.39
CA VAL A 101 5.80 -5.90 -15.54
C VAL A 101 5.66 -4.40 -15.75
N THR A 102 5.85 -3.95 -17.00
CA THR A 102 5.44 -2.60 -17.41
C THR A 102 3.92 -2.52 -17.35
N LEU A 103 3.43 -1.64 -16.50
CA LEU A 103 1.99 -1.50 -16.29
C LEU A 103 1.40 -0.56 -17.35
N PRO A 104 0.20 -0.89 -17.86
CA PRO A 104 -0.51 0.04 -18.73
C PRO A 104 -0.88 1.29 -17.94
N GLU A 105 -1.03 2.42 -18.63
CA GLU A 105 -1.49 3.67 -18.03
C GLU A 105 -2.82 3.45 -17.30
N ILE A 106 -2.79 3.72 -15.99
CA ILE A 106 -3.97 3.54 -15.15
C ILE A 106 -4.83 4.79 -15.25
N ASN A 107 -6.06 4.62 -15.72
CA ASN A 107 -7.02 5.70 -15.81
C ASN A 107 -7.42 6.16 -14.40
N LYS A 108 -7.45 7.48 -14.17
CA LYS A 108 -7.90 8.10 -12.90
C LYS A 108 -9.32 7.66 -12.48
N LYS A 109 -10.15 7.21 -13.43
CA LYS A 109 -11.46 6.62 -13.13
C LYS A 109 -11.37 5.34 -12.28
N ILE A 110 -10.31 4.57 -12.43
CA ILE A 110 -10.08 3.34 -11.64
C ILE A 110 -9.81 3.70 -10.17
N LEU A 111 -9.14 4.82 -9.89
CA LEU A 111 -8.96 5.32 -8.53
C LEU A 111 -10.32 5.62 -7.88
N ILE A 112 -11.18 6.37 -8.58
CA ILE A 112 -12.51 6.71 -8.05
C ILE A 112 -13.30 5.43 -7.79
N LEU A 113 -13.26 4.47 -8.71
CA LEU A 113 -13.95 3.19 -8.56
C LEU A 113 -13.42 2.39 -7.35
N SER A 114 -12.12 2.40 -7.10
CA SER A 114 -11.52 1.70 -5.95
C SER A 114 -11.79 2.38 -4.61
N THR A 115 -12.11 3.68 -4.63
CA THR A 115 -12.48 4.42 -3.42
C THR A 115 -13.89 4.03 -2.93
N ILE A 116 -14.79 3.58 -3.82
CA ILE A 116 -16.16 3.23 -3.48
C ILE A 116 -16.23 2.13 -2.42
N PRO A 117 -15.60 0.94 -2.58
CA PRO A 117 -15.70 -0.11 -1.57
C PRO A 117 -15.06 0.31 -0.23
N LEU A 118 -14.01 1.12 -0.26
CA LEU A 118 -13.38 1.63 0.95
C LEU A 118 -14.28 2.62 1.68
N THR A 119 -14.92 3.56 0.97
CA THR A 119 -15.85 4.53 1.57
C THR A 119 -17.13 3.86 2.08
N MET A 120 -17.64 2.87 1.34
CA MET A 120 -18.78 2.05 1.77
C MET A 120 -18.48 1.30 3.09
N ASP A 121 -17.31 0.66 3.19
CA ASP A 121 -16.89 -0.01 4.43
C ASP A 121 -16.79 0.96 5.62
N VAL A 122 -16.23 2.16 5.39
CA VAL A 122 -16.16 3.20 6.43
C VAL A 122 -17.56 3.67 6.83
N PHE A 123 -18.41 3.98 5.85
CA PHE A 123 -19.75 4.49 6.07
C PHE A 123 -20.63 3.50 6.85
N PHE A 124 -20.67 2.24 6.42
CA PHE A 124 -21.49 1.22 7.07
C PHE A 124 -21.00 0.86 8.47
N THR A 125 -19.68 0.89 8.69
CA THR A 125 -19.10 0.72 10.02
C THR A 125 -19.44 1.92 10.93
N PHE A 126 -19.41 3.14 10.39
CA PHE A 126 -19.72 4.35 11.14
C PHE A 126 -21.22 4.45 11.51
N THR A 127 -22.10 4.07 10.60
CA THR A 127 -23.57 4.07 10.82
C THR A 127 -24.04 2.89 11.69
N GLY A 128 -23.12 1.94 12.02
CA GLY A 128 -23.48 0.77 12.82
C GLY A 128 -24.29 -0.28 12.08
N VAL A 129 -24.36 -0.20 10.75
CA VAL A 129 -25.07 -1.20 9.91
C VAL A 129 -24.45 -2.58 10.08
N TYR A 130 -23.13 -2.65 10.26
CA TYR A 130 -22.45 -3.88 10.65
C TYR A 130 -21.27 -3.59 11.60
N SER A 131 -20.87 -4.62 12.36
CA SER A 131 -19.72 -4.54 13.25
C SER A 131 -18.41 -4.51 12.44
N TYR A 132 -17.44 -3.71 12.88
CA TYR A 132 -16.15 -3.60 12.22
C TYR A 132 -15.46 -4.96 12.08
N THR A 133 -15.18 -5.36 10.84
CA THR A 133 -14.51 -6.62 10.53
C THR A 133 -13.10 -6.32 10.01
N LYS A 134 -12.07 -6.74 10.77
CA LYS A 134 -10.65 -6.50 10.43
C LYS A 134 -10.27 -7.01 9.02
N SER A 135 -10.80 -8.17 8.62
CA SER A 135 -10.51 -8.77 7.31
C SER A 135 -11.08 -7.96 6.14
N ILE A 136 -12.31 -7.45 6.27
CA ILE A 136 -12.95 -6.62 5.23
C ILE A 136 -12.18 -5.31 5.11
N ALA A 137 -11.91 -4.64 6.24
CA ALA A 137 -11.15 -3.40 6.26
C ALA A 137 -9.72 -3.56 5.68
N PHE A 138 -9.08 -4.70 5.94
CA PHE A 138 -7.77 -5.02 5.36
C PHE A 138 -7.86 -5.22 3.84
N SER A 139 -8.85 -5.98 3.36
CA SER A 139 -9.01 -6.27 1.92
C SER A 139 -9.35 -5.04 1.10
N THR A 140 -10.26 -4.19 1.59
CA THR A 140 -10.60 -2.91 0.94
C THR A 140 -9.40 -1.96 0.93
N GLY A 141 -8.64 -1.91 2.04
CA GLY A 141 -7.38 -1.18 2.12
C GLY A 141 -6.33 -1.69 1.13
N LEU A 142 -6.17 -3.00 1.00
CA LEU A 142 -5.21 -3.64 0.09
C LEU A 142 -5.51 -3.29 -1.37
N ALA A 143 -6.76 -3.41 -1.80
CA ALA A 143 -7.18 -3.06 -3.15
C ALA A 143 -6.92 -1.57 -3.45
N PHE A 144 -7.31 -0.69 -2.54
CA PHE A 144 -7.10 0.75 -2.68
C PHE A 144 -5.61 1.13 -2.69
N GLY A 145 -4.81 0.57 -1.78
CA GLY A 145 -3.39 0.84 -1.69
C GLY A 145 -2.61 0.39 -2.94
N SER A 146 -3.01 -0.75 -3.52
CA SER A 146 -2.43 -1.23 -4.78
C SER A 146 -2.66 -0.24 -5.93
N ILE A 147 -3.88 0.26 -6.08
CA ILE A 147 -4.25 1.18 -7.15
C ILE A 147 -3.59 2.55 -6.97
N ILE A 148 -3.56 3.07 -5.74
CA ILE A 148 -2.89 4.35 -5.43
C ILE A 148 -1.39 4.28 -5.78
N TYR A 149 -0.72 3.20 -5.40
CA TYR A 149 0.70 3.03 -5.67
C TYR A 149 0.99 3.01 -7.18
N LEU A 150 0.18 2.27 -7.95
CA LEU A 150 0.31 2.19 -9.38
C LEU A 150 0.07 3.53 -10.09
N LEU A 151 -0.88 4.32 -9.59
CA LEU A 151 -1.12 5.68 -10.10
C LEU A 151 0.05 6.62 -9.81
N ILE A 152 0.60 6.57 -8.60
CA ILE A 152 1.76 7.40 -8.23
C ILE A 152 2.94 7.10 -9.18
N ILE A 153 3.22 5.82 -9.43
CA ILE A 153 4.28 5.44 -10.37
C ILE A 153 3.97 5.92 -11.77
N SER A 154 2.76 5.69 -12.28
CA SER A 154 2.36 6.10 -13.63
C SER A 154 2.50 7.62 -13.83
N GLU A 155 2.07 8.43 -12.86
CA GLU A 155 2.21 9.89 -12.94
C GLU A 155 3.68 10.34 -12.85
N LEU A 156 4.50 9.70 -12.00
CA LEU A 156 5.92 9.99 -11.92
C LEU A 156 6.64 9.65 -13.23
N GLU A 157 6.35 8.51 -13.84
CA GLU A 157 6.92 8.11 -15.14
C GLU A 157 6.56 9.11 -16.25
N ASN A 158 5.30 9.57 -16.29
CA ASN A 158 4.85 10.60 -17.22
C ASN A 158 5.59 11.93 -17.03
N LEU A 159 5.84 12.33 -15.77
CA LEU A 159 6.59 13.55 -15.46
C LEU A 159 8.06 13.47 -15.93
N PHE A 160 8.69 12.32 -15.77
CA PHE A 160 10.07 12.11 -16.24
C PHE A 160 10.13 11.96 -17.77
N SER A 161 9.13 11.37 -18.39
CA SER A 161 9.07 11.23 -19.86
C SER A 161 8.82 12.55 -20.57
N ASN A 162 8.05 13.48 -19.99
CA ASN A 162 7.73 14.78 -20.58
C ASN A 162 8.84 15.84 -20.39
N LYS A 163 9.85 15.59 -19.58
CA LYS A 163 10.97 16.53 -19.34
C LYS A 163 12.19 16.31 -20.25
N LEU A 164 12.15 15.31 -21.10
CA LEU A 164 13.18 14.94 -22.08
C LEU A 164 12.66 15.09 -23.51
#